data_a67a26602d59321a869739ee0dd421db
#
_entry.id   a67a26602d59321a869739ee0dd421db
#
_cell.length_a   1.000
_cell.length_b   1.000
_cell.length_c   1.000
_cell.angle_alpha   90.00
_cell.angle_beta   90.00
_cell.angle_gamma   90.00
#
_symmetry.space_group_name_H-M   'P 1'
#
loop_
_entity.id
_entity.type
_entity.pdbx_description
1 polymer ?
#
loop_
_entity_poly.entity_id
_entity_poly.type
_entity_poly.pdbx_seq_one_letter_code
_entity_poly.pdbx_strand_id
1 'polypeptide(L)'
;MSRDRLVVGRILATLLALALGPAHGHAQGAPGPIPTDPGLRVAFIGDSGNGADFRRVLELIKSERADLVLHQGDFDYAENARGFFGTIDSILGPDFPYFASVGNHDTDSWRERCWDRNGCYAKFLKARMARLGVRPDDPDLDDQMYSVAYRGLRLVFVGEGGVRAGDKAYAPYIQRQLATDGHIWKICSWHKNQQAMQVGEKDDEMGWRVYEACKDLGAIIATAHEHSYQRTRTLTSMKDLAVDASCADPNALCIATGSPGRSFAFVSGLGGHSVRDQTRCLPATFPYGCKGAWAKIYTATQGATFGALFIVFNIDGDPTKAHGYFKNINGQIVDRFEITVDASAAKNRARQ
;
A
#
# COMPACT_ATOMS: atom_id res chain seq x y z
N MET A 1 60.94 -75.04 14.74
CA MET A 1 61.71 -74.95 13.50
C MET A 1 60.72 -74.53 12.38
N SER A 2 60.68 -73.31 12.02
CA SER A 2 60.24 -72.79 10.70
C SER A 2 60.48 -71.29 10.63
N ARG A 3 61.17 -70.87 9.62
CA ARG A 3 61.65 -69.52 9.41
C ARG A 3 60.55 -68.71 8.63
N ASP A 4 60.04 -67.67 9.17
CA ASP A 4 59.19 -66.72 8.49
C ASP A 4 60.07 -65.70 7.72
N ARG A 5 59.77 -65.57 6.44
CA ARG A 5 60.41 -64.54 5.56
C ARG A 5 59.52 -63.31 5.51
N LEU A 6 60.09 -62.22 5.98
CA LEU A 6 59.52 -60.87 5.79
C LEU A 6 59.59 -60.50 4.30
N VAL A 7 58.43 -60.15 3.69
CA VAL A 7 58.36 -59.48 2.39
C VAL A 7 58.09 -58.00 2.64
N VAL A 8 59.07 -57.13 2.31
CA VAL A 8 58.96 -55.71 2.37
C VAL A 8 58.36 -55.20 1.08
N GLY A 9 57.07 -54.79 1.17
CA GLY A 9 56.39 -54.14 0.04
C GLY A 9 56.69 -52.62 0.04
N ARG A 10 57.30 -52.15 -1.04
CA ARG A 10 57.47 -50.70 -1.27
C ARG A 10 56.17 -50.10 -1.75
N ILE A 11 55.59 -49.18 -0.96
CA ILE A 11 54.46 -48.35 -1.36
C ILE A 11 54.99 -47.14 -2.10
N LEU A 12 54.67 -47.02 -3.38
CA LEU A 12 54.94 -45.84 -4.21
C LEU A 12 53.85 -44.81 -3.91
N ALA A 13 54.15 -43.74 -3.22
CA ALA A 13 53.22 -42.62 -3.00
C ALA A 13 53.24 -41.70 -4.23
N THR A 14 52.16 -41.75 -5.01
CA THR A 14 51.94 -40.82 -6.13
C THR A 14 51.32 -39.53 -5.55
N LEU A 15 52.06 -38.44 -5.52
CA LEU A 15 51.60 -37.09 -5.18
C LEU A 15 50.77 -36.55 -6.34
N LEU A 16 49.45 -36.49 -6.17
CA LEU A 16 48.52 -35.81 -7.08
C LEU A 16 48.51 -34.33 -6.69
N ALA A 17 49.18 -33.48 -7.48
CA ALA A 17 49.12 -32.02 -7.30
C ALA A 17 47.76 -31.52 -7.84
N LEU A 18 46.81 -31.20 -6.94
CA LEU A 18 45.59 -30.45 -7.29
C LEU A 18 45.96 -29.02 -7.54
N ALA A 19 45.93 -28.59 -8.81
CA ALA A 19 45.99 -27.18 -9.20
C ALA A 19 44.65 -26.51 -8.81
N LEU A 20 44.66 -25.75 -7.72
CA LEU A 20 43.59 -24.81 -7.35
C LEU A 20 43.63 -23.64 -8.36
N GLY A 21 42.81 -23.72 -9.40
CA GLY A 21 42.53 -22.57 -10.26
C GLY A 21 41.80 -21.46 -9.46
N PRO A 22 42.00 -20.16 -9.77
CA PRO A 22 41.30 -19.10 -9.09
C PRO A 22 39.80 -19.25 -9.33
N ALA A 23 39.03 -19.46 -8.25
CA ALA A 23 37.56 -19.39 -8.30
C ALA A 23 37.18 -17.96 -8.70
N HIS A 24 36.79 -17.75 -9.95
CA HIS A 24 36.12 -16.51 -10.37
C HIS A 24 34.77 -16.47 -9.67
N GLY A 25 34.73 -15.85 -8.50
CA GLY A 25 33.50 -15.48 -7.85
C GLY A 25 32.74 -14.52 -8.77
N HIS A 26 31.70 -15.03 -9.44
CA HIS A 26 30.72 -14.15 -10.08
C HIS A 26 30.09 -13.35 -8.95
N ALA A 27 30.44 -12.09 -8.85
CA ALA A 27 29.68 -11.14 -8.04
C ALA A 27 28.25 -11.16 -8.59
N GLN A 28 27.32 -11.81 -7.89
CA GLN A 28 25.91 -11.71 -8.19
C GLN A 28 25.54 -10.23 -8.03
N GLY A 29 25.32 -9.55 -9.14
CA GLY A 29 24.83 -8.19 -9.14
C GLY A 29 23.57 -8.12 -8.27
N ALA A 30 23.42 -7.02 -7.52
CA ALA A 30 22.23 -6.80 -6.72
C ALA A 30 20.98 -7.02 -7.59
N PRO A 31 19.93 -7.68 -7.06
CA PRO A 31 18.73 -7.94 -7.82
C PRO A 31 18.14 -6.63 -8.38
N GLY A 32 17.77 -6.65 -9.64
CA GLY A 32 17.18 -5.49 -10.32
C GLY A 32 15.83 -5.09 -9.69
N PRO A 33 15.25 -3.94 -10.12
CA PRO A 33 13.94 -3.52 -9.64
C PRO A 33 12.87 -4.60 -9.87
N ILE A 34 11.99 -4.80 -8.89
CA ILE A 34 10.92 -5.80 -8.93
C ILE A 34 9.66 -5.13 -9.51
N PRO A 35 9.22 -5.49 -10.73
CA PRO A 35 8.01 -4.95 -11.33
C PRO A 35 6.76 -5.64 -10.80
N THR A 36 5.60 -4.97 -10.94
CA THR A 36 4.28 -5.61 -10.81
C THR A 36 3.95 -6.45 -12.04
N ASP A 37 2.92 -7.29 -11.91
CA ASP A 37 2.32 -7.91 -13.08
C ASP A 37 1.79 -6.83 -14.05
N PRO A 38 1.87 -7.05 -15.36
CA PRO A 38 1.31 -6.12 -16.35
C PRO A 38 -0.19 -5.93 -16.19
N GLY A 39 -0.64 -4.67 -16.13
CA GLY A 39 -2.05 -4.32 -16.02
C GLY A 39 -2.69 -4.63 -14.67
N LEU A 40 -1.91 -4.85 -13.61
CA LEU A 40 -2.41 -5.13 -12.27
C LEU A 40 -3.31 -4.00 -11.78
N ARG A 41 -4.59 -4.29 -11.58
CA ARG A 41 -5.60 -3.32 -11.16
C ARG A 41 -5.91 -3.45 -9.68
N VAL A 42 -5.69 -2.40 -8.94
CA VAL A 42 -5.93 -2.29 -7.50
C VAL A 42 -7.10 -1.34 -7.25
N ALA A 43 -8.07 -1.77 -6.44
CA ALA A 43 -9.15 -0.93 -5.95
C ALA A 43 -8.83 -0.46 -4.53
N PHE A 44 -9.04 0.83 -4.25
CA PHE A 44 -8.83 1.45 -2.94
C PHE A 44 -10.17 1.96 -2.42
N ILE A 45 -10.52 1.57 -1.19
CA ILE A 45 -11.73 1.98 -0.48
C ILE A 45 -11.45 2.11 1.01
N GLY A 46 -12.27 2.85 1.73
CA GLY A 46 -12.34 2.90 3.18
C GLY A 46 -13.71 3.41 3.61
N ASP A 47 -14.01 3.40 4.90
CA ASP A 47 -15.26 3.93 5.46
C ASP A 47 -16.49 3.28 4.79
N SER A 48 -16.55 1.95 4.81
CA SER A 48 -17.47 1.21 3.95
C SER A 48 -18.84 0.91 4.56
N GLY A 49 -18.90 0.64 5.85
CA GLY A 49 -20.11 0.04 6.42
C GLY A 49 -20.37 -1.36 5.86
N ASN A 50 -21.55 -1.92 6.11
CA ASN A 50 -21.97 -3.23 5.54
C ASN A 50 -23.38 -3.16 4.95
N GLY A 51 -23.75 -1.99 4.43
CA GLY A 51 -25.08 -1.71 3.86
C GLY A 51 -25.17 -1.98 2.35
N ALA A 52 -26.28 -1.50 1.77
CA ALA A 52 -26.55 -1.65 0.33
C ALA A 52 -25.52 -0.93 -0.54
N ASP A 53 -25.05 0.24 -0.10
CA ASP A 53 -24.08 1.02 -0.87
C ASP A 53 -22.71 0.37 -0.91
N PHE A 54 -22.25 -0.24 0.20
CA PHE A 54 -21.02 -1.06 0.18
C PHE A 54 -21.14 -2.23 -0.79
N ARG A 55 -22.30 -2.90 -0.84
CA ARG A 55 -22.53 -3.97 -1.83
C ARG A 55 -22.40 -3.45 -3.26
N ARG A 56 -22.97 -2.28 -3.57
CA ARG A 56 -22.82 -1.64 -4.88
C ARG A 56 -21.37 -1.27 -5.20
N VAL A 57 -20.58 -0.84 -4.20
CA VAL A 57 -19.14 -0.60 -4.38
C VAL A 57 -18.39 -1.90 -4.67
N LEU A 58 -18.72 -3.01 -3.98
CA LEU A 58 -18.11 -4.32 -4.28
C LEU A 58 -18.49 -4.83 -5.69
N GLU A 59 -19.74 -4.62 -6.11
CA GLU A 59 -20.19 -4.95 -7.48
C GLU A 59 -19.47 -4.10 -8.53
N LEU A 60 -19.24 -2.81 -8.25
CA LEU A 60 -18.43 -1.94 -9.09
C LEU A 60 -16.99 -2.49 -9.19
N ILE A 61 -16.35 -2.83 -8.08
CA ILE A 61 -15.00 -3.42 -8.04
C ILE A 61 -14.93 -4.69 -8.89
N LYS A 62 -15.95 -5.56 -8.77
CA LYS A 62 -16.08 -6.77 -9.59
C LYS A 62 -16.24 -6.46 -11.08
N SER A 63 -17.09 -5.50 -11.43
CA SER A 63 -17.34 -5.10 -12.82
C SER A 63 -16.11 -4.46 -13.49
N GLU A 64 -15.30 -3.71 -12.71
CA GLU A 64 -14.02 -3.15 -13.15
C GLU A 64 -12.91 -4.20 -13.23
N ARG A 65 -13.17 -5.44 -12.83
CA ARG A 65 -12.20 -6.56 -12.82
C ARG A 65 -10.93 -6.21 -12.03
N ALA A 66 -11.11 -5.63 -10.84
CA ALA A 66 -9.97 -5.40 -9.96
C ALA A 66 -9.34 -6.73 -9.57
N ASP A 67 -8.01 -6.75 -9.48
CA ASP A 67 -7.23 -7.92 -9.06
C ASP A 67 -7.14 -8.05 -7.54
N LEU A 68 -7.23 -6.92 -6.84
CA LEU A 68 -7.21 -6.87 -5.37
C LEU A 68 -7.86 -5.59 -4.86
N VAL A 69 -8.23 -5.63 -3.58
CA VAL A 69 -8.68 -4.46 -2.81
C VAL A 69 -7.65 -4.13 -1.73
N LEU A 70 -7.35 -2.84 -1.59
CA LEU A 70 -6.71 -2.25 -0.42
C LEU A 70 -7.75 -1.40 0.31
N HIS A 71 -8.11 -1.82 1.53
CA HIS A 71 -9.09 -1.12 2.36
C HIS A 71 -8.39 -0.31 3.45
N GLN A 72 -8.68 0.98 3.53
CA GLN A 72 -8.02 1.92 4.41
C GLN A 72 -8.72 2.06 5.78
N GLY A 73 -9.36 0.99 6.28
CA GLY A 73 -9.98 0.97 7.61
C GLY A 73 -11.43 1.46 7.65
N ASP A 74 -12.05 1.34 8.82
CA ASP A 74 -13.46 1.55 9.11
C ASP A 74 -14.36 0.63 8.25
N PHE A 75 -14.44 -0.65 8.69
CA PHE A 75 -15.08 -1.71 7.93
C PHE A 75 -16.61 -1.62 7.97
N ASP A 76 -17.25 -2.08 9.06
CA ASP A 76 -18.69 -2.21 9.08
C ASP A 76 -19.41 -1.34 10.12
N TYR A 77 -18.66 -0.62 10.97
CA TYR A 77 -19.20 0.20 12.08
C TYR A 77 -20.10 -0.56 13.06
N ALA A 78 -20.08 -1.88 13.00
CA ALA A 78 -20.95 -2.76 13.80
C ALA A 78 -20.18 -3.88 14.52
N GLU A 79 -18.85 -3.88 14.44
CA GLU A 79 -17.96 -4.89 15.04
C GLU A 79 -18.36 -6.34 14.65
N ASN A 80 -18.83 -6.53 13.43
CA ASN A 80 -19.28 -7.84 12.92
C ASN A 80 -18.39 -8.31 11.77
N ALA A 81 -17.15 -8.68 12.09
CA ALA A 81 -16.18 -9.13 11.10
C ALA A 81 -16.69 -10.29 10.22
N ARG A 82 -17.44 -11.25 10.81
CA ARG A 82 -18.04 -12.36 10.04
C ARG A 82 -19.04 -11.87 9.01
N GLY A 83 -19.93 -10.95 9.39
CA GLY A 83 -20.93 -10.38 8.48
C GLY A 83 -20.27 -9.57 7.38
N PHE A 84 -19.26 -8.78 7.72
CA PHE A 84 -18.51 -7.96 6.78
C PHE A 84 -17.79 -8.82 5.72
N PHE A 85 -16.96 -9.77 6.14
CA PHE A 85 -16.27 -10.68 5.22
C PHE A 85 -17.22 -11.61 4.47
N GLY A 86 -18.35 -12.00 5.07
CA GLY A 86 -19.41 -12.74 4.38
C GLY A 86 -20.02 -11.96 3.20
N THR A 87 -20.17 -10.65 3.34
CA THR A 87 -20.61 -9.77 2.24
C THR A 87 -19.56 -9.73 1.12
N ILE A 88 -18.28 -9.56 1.45
CA ILE A 88 -17.18 -9.58 0.48
C ILE A 88 -17.14 -10.92 -0.25
N ASP A 89 -17.18 -12.03 0.49
CA ASP A 89 -17.13 -13.38 -0.06
C ASP A 89 -18.28 -13.67 -1.02
N SER A 90 -19.47 -13.15 -0.72
CA SER A 90 -20.66 -13.36 -1.56
C SER A 90 -20.58 -12.67 -2.92
N ILE A 91 -19.82 -11.58 -3.04
CA ILE A 91 -19.74 -10.74 -4.25
C ILE A 91 -18.42 -10.97 -5.00
N LEU A 92 -17.30 -10.90 -4.29
CA LEU A 92 -15.97 -11.02 -4.89
C LEU A 92 -15.41 -12.45 -4.84
N GLY A 93 -15.90 -13.27 -3.91
CA GLY A 93 -15.40 -14.63 -3.65
C GLY A 93 -14.48 -14.72 -2.43
N PRO A 94 -14.41 -15.90 -1.79
CA PRO A 94 -13.64 -16.09 -0.56
C PRO A 94 -12.12 -15.98 -0.76
N ASP A 95 -11.64 -16.22 -1.98
CA ASP A 95 -10.21 -16.19 -2.32
C ASP A 95 -9.80 -14.89 -3.02
N PHE A 96 -10.70 -13.91 -3.12
CA PHE A 96 -10.39 -12.62 -3.71
C PHE A 96 -9.37 -11.88 -2.83
N PRO A 97 -8.24 -11.37 -3.39
CA PRO A 97 -7.20 -10.68 -2.65
C PRO A 97 -7.72 -9.39 -2.00
N TYR A 98 -7.66 -9.34 -0.67
CA TYR A 98 -8.17 -8.23 0.12
C TYR A 98 -7.23 -7.97 1.29
N PHE A 99 -6.58 -6.81 1.30
CA PHE A 99 -5.67 -6.36 2.34
C PHE A 99 -6.23 -5.09 2.97
N ALA A 100 -5.97 -4.87 4.26
CA ALA A 100 -6.59 -3.75 4.94
C ALA A 100 -5.75 -3.16 6.06
N SER A 101 -5.84 -1.84 6.23
CA SER A 101 -5.47 -1.13 7.45
C SER A 101 -6.60 -1.21 8.47
N VAL A 102 -6.28 -1.04 9.75
CA VAL A 102 -7.28 -0.87 10.81
C VAL A 102 -7.78 0.57 10.81
N GLY A 103 -9.08 0.76 11.00
CA GLY A 103 -9.71 2.06 11.27
C GLY A 103 -10.07 2.23 12.74
N ASN A 104 -10.50 3.42 13.14
CA ASN A 104 -10.84 3.66 14.55
C ASN A 104 -12.14 2.98 15.01
N HIS A 105 -13.02 2.63 14.09
CA HIS A 105 -14.20 1.82 14.37
C HIS A 105 -13.92 0.30 14.33
N ASP A 106 -12.68 -0.12 14.10
CA ASP A 106 -12.30 -1.52 14.00
C ASP A 106 -11.48 -2.01 15.21
N THR A 107 -10.93 -1.08 16.00
CA THR A 107 -9.91 -1.37 17.05
C THR A 107 -10.38 -2.37 18.08
N ASP A 108 -11.60 -2.23 18.58
CA ASP A 108 -12.18 -3.09 19.62
C ASP A 108 -12.42 -4.53 19.13
N SER A 109 -12.61 -4.71 17.83
CA SER A 109 -12.83 -5.99 17.20
C SER A 109 -11.68 -6.40 16.26
N TRP A 110 -10.54 -5.72 16.31
CA TRP A 110 -9.39 -6.05 15.47
C TRP A 110 -8.84 -7.44 15.80
N ARG A 111 -8.39 -7.66 17.01
CA ARG A 111 -7.89 -8.94 17.51
C ARG A 111 -8.66 -9.49 18.72
N GLU A 112 -9.44 -8.65 19.38
CA GLU A 112 -10.29 -9.04 20.47
C GLU A 112 -11.57 -9.69 19.96
N ARG A 113 -12.29 -10.39 20.83
CA ARG A 113 -13.56 -11.05 20.49
C ARG A 113 -13.49 -12.09 19.36
N CYS A 114 -12.28 -12.58 19.01
CA CYS A 114 -12.12 -13.61 17.97
C CYS A 114 -12.87 -14.91 18.26
N TRP A 115 -13.28 -15.11 19.49
CA TRP A 115 -14.00 -16.28 20.02
C TRP A 115 -15.53 -16.12 19.99
N ASP A 116 -16.05 -14.90 19.82
CA ASP A 116 -17.48 -14.69 19.76
C ASP A 116 -18.08 -15.01 18.37
N ARG A 117 -19.40 -14.92 18.25
CA ARG A 117 -20.09 -15.22 16.99
C ARG A 117 -19.75 -14.28 15.84
N ASN A 118 -19.34 -13.05 16.15
CA ASN A 118 -19.00 -12.03 15.16
C ASN A 118 -17.56 -12.19 14.66
N GLY A 119 -16.67 -12.81 15.47
CA GLY A 119 -15.26 -12.96 15.17
C GLY A 119 -14.49 -11.64 15.23
N CYS A 120 -13.24 -11.65 14.78
CA CYS A 120 -12.38 -10.46 14.73
C CYS A 120 -11.78 -10.27 13.34
N TYR A 121 -11.52 -9.02 12.95
CA TYR A 121 -11.06 -8.67 11.59
C TYR A 121 -9.71 -9.29 11.26
N ALA A 122 -8.74 -9.22 12.15
CA ALA A 122 -7.39 -9.77 11.94
C ALA A 122 -7.43 -11.27 11.61
N LYS A 123 -8.30 -12.06 12.26
CA LYS A 123 -8.45 -13.49 11.98
C LYS A 123 -8.93 -13.76 10.54
N PHE A 124 -9.91 -13.01 10.05
CA PHE A 124 -10.42 -13.16 8.69
C PHE A 124 -9.38 -12.72 7.65
N LEU A 125 -8.68 -11.62 7.90
CA LEU A 125 -7.59 -11.15 7.03
C LEU A 125 -6.45 -12.16 6.96
N LYS A 126 -5.98 -12.68 8.12
CA LYS A 126 -4.96 -13.74 8.18
C LYS A 126 -5.38 -14.99 7.43
N ALA A 127 -6.62 -15.45 7.62
CA ALA A 127 -7.15 -16.62 6.92
C ALA A 127 -7.20 -16.39 5.39
N ARG A 128 -7.55 -15.19 4.94
CA ARG A 128 -7.55 -14.83 3.52
C ARG A 128 -6.14 -14.81 2.94
N MET A 129 -5.19 -14.14 3.60
CA MET A 129 -3.78 -14.15 3.18
C MET A 129 -3.20 -15.57 3.12
N ALA A 130 -3.53 -16.43 4.09
CA ALA A 130 -3.08 -17.82 4.10
C ALA A 130 -3.61 -18.61 2.88
N ARG A 131 -4.87 -18.41 2.46
CA ARG A 131 -5.42 -19.03 1.24
C ARG A 131 -4.71 -18.57 -0.03
N LEU A 132 -4.25 -17.31 -0.05
CA LEU A 132 -3.48 -16.74 -1.16
C LEU A 132 -1.99 -17.14 -1.14
N GLY A 133 -1.55 -17.88 -0.11
CA GLY A 133 -0.13 -18.19 0.09
C GLY A 133 0.72 -16.98 0.48
N VAL A 134 0.10 -15.88 0.90
CA VAL A 134 0.76 -14.63 1.30
C VAL A 134 1.06 -14.67 2.80
N ARG A 135 2.28 -14.29 3.16
CA ARG A 135 2.70 -14.12 4.55
C ARG A 135 3.20 -12.69 4.77
N PRO A 136 2.76 -12.02 5.84
CA PRO A 136 3.38 -10.77 6.24
C PRO A 136 4.87 -10.96 6.51
N ASP A 137 5.70 -10.00 6.10
CA ASP A 137 7.14 -10.02 6.38
C ASP A 137 7.42 -9.79 7.87
N ASP A 138 6.57 -8.98 8.51
CA ASP A 138 6.57 -8.81 9.95
C ASP A 138 5.32 -9.55 10.47
N PRO A 139 5.47 -10.56 11.34
CA PRO A 139 4.40 -11.55 11.54
C PRO A 139 3.21 -11.03 12.34
N ASP A 140 3.28 -9.83 12.92
CA ASP A 140 2.26 -9.43 13.87
C ASP A 140 1.23 -8.47 13.30
N LEU A 141 0.40 -8.98 12.39
CA LEU A 141 -0.84 -8.33 11.94
C LEU A 141 -1.72 -7.90 13.13
N ASP A 142 -1.61 -8.59 14.26
CA ASP A 142 -2.38 -8.29 15.46
C ASP A 142 -1.96 -6.95 16.09
N ASP A 143 -0.71 -6.53 15.88
CA ASP A 143 -0.22 -5.22 16.31
C ASP A 143 -0.61 -4.07 15.36
N GLN A 144 -1.48 -4.32 14.39
CA GLN A 144 -1.98 -3.34 13.43
C GLN A 144 -0.90 -2.79 12.48
N MET A 145 0.30 -3.32 12.50
CA MET A 145 1.38 -2.99 11.58
C MET A 145 1.87 -4.25 10.88
N TYR A 146 1.81 -4.27 9.57
CA TYR A 146 2.34 -5.38 8.78
C TYR A 146 2.71 -4.93 7.37
N SER A 147 3.52 -5.72 6.70
CA SER A 147 3.86 -5.50 5.29
C SER A 147 3.84 -6.79 4.52
N VAL A 148 3.50 -6.70 3.26
CA VAL A 148 3.47 -7.85 2.35
C VAL A 148 4.00 -7.45 0.97
N ALA A 149 4.62 -8.39 0.29
CA ALA A 149 4.83 -8.34 -1.15
C ALA A 149 3.75 -9.16 -1.85
N TYR A 150 3.05 -8.56 -2.81
CA TYR A 150 2.02 -9.24 -3.56
C TYR A 150 1.99 -8.82 -5.02
N ARG A 151 2.20 -9.77 -5.94
CA ARG A 151 2.22 -9.55 -7.40
C ARG A 151 3.10 -8.37 -7.84
N GLY A 152 4.25 -8.21 -7.17
CA GLY A 152 5.21 -7.12 -7.44
C GLY A 152 4.86 -5.77 -6.84
N LEU A 153 3.82 -5.67 -5.99
CA LEU A 153 3.56 -4.53 -5.12
C LEU A 153 4.22 -4.75 -3.76
N ARG A 154 4.79 -3.69 -3.18
CA ARG A 154 5.17 -3.63 -1.78
C ARG A 154 4.11 -2.84 -1.01
N LEU A 155 3.39 -3.50 -0.12
CA LEU A 155 2.31 -2.94 0.68
C LEU A 155 2.76 -2.83 2.13
N VAL A 156 2.62 -1.65 2.73
CA VAL A 156 2.96 -1.39 4.13
C VAL A 156 1.74 -0.79 4.82
N PHE A 157 1.24 -1.50 5.82
CA PHE A 157 0.09 -1.10 6.62
C PHE A 157 0.56 -0.67 8.00
N VAL A 158 0.03 0.44 8.48
CA VAL A 158 0.29 0.92 9.84
C VAL A 158 -1.04 1.17 10.56
N GLY A 159 -0.97 1.36 11.87
CA GLY A 159 -2.15 1.42 12.72
C GLY A 159 -3.12 2.55 12.41
N GLU A 160 -4.21 2.61 13.15
CA GLU A 160 -5.34 3.51 12.89
C GLU A 160 -4.99 5.00 12.90
N GLY A 161 -4.03 5.38 13.72
CA GLY A 161 -3.61 6.75 13.94
C GLY A 161 -3.00 7.01 15.31
N GLY A 162 -2.90 8.30 15.65
CA GLY A 162 -2.25 8.79 16.86
C GLY A 162 -0.88 9.41 16.56
N VAL A 163 -0.75 10.74 16.67
CA VAL A 163 0.47 11.50 16.31
C VAL A 163 1.72 10.92 16.97
N ARG A 164 1.63 10.55 18.27
CA ARG A 164 2.76 9.96 18.99
C ARG A 164 3.15 8.58 18.42
N ALA A 165 2.16 7.74 18.10
CA ALA A 165 2.40 6.43 17.50
C ALA A 165 2.96 6.59 16.09
N GLY A 166 2.41 7.51 15.29
CA GLY A 166 2.91 7.84 13.96
C GLY A 166 4.38 8.18 13.98
N ASP A 167 4.79 9.09 14.83
CA ASP A 167 6.18 9.55 14.92
C ASP A 167 7.15 8.52 15.50
N LYS A 168 6.72 7.74 16.51
CA LYS A 168 7.62 6.85 17.29
C LYS A 168 7.61 5.40 16.83
N ALA A 169 6.51 4.93 16.25
CA ALA A 169 6.35 3.54 15.84
C ALA A 169 6.20 3.40 14.31
N TYR A 170 5.23 4.12 13.71
CA TYR A 170 4.85 3.88 12.32
C TYR A 170 5.90 4.39 11.32
N ALA A 171 6.41 5.61 11.49
CA ALA A 171 7.44 6.13 10.60
C ALA A 171 8.74 5.29 10.62
N PRO A 172 9.30 4.89 11.79
CA PRO A 172 10.41 3.95 11.84
C PRO A 172 10.09 2.59 11.22
N TYR A 173 8.86 2.08 11.37
CA TYR A 173 8.44 0.83 10.73
C TYR A 173 8.48 0.93 9.21
N ILE A 174 7.86 1.97 8.64
CA ILE A 174 7.87 2.24 7.20
C ILE A 174 9.31 2.33 6.67
N GLN A 175 10.19 3.04 7.38
CA GLN A 175 11.60 3.15 7.02
C GLN A 175 12.28 1.78 6.95
N ARG A 176 12.08 0.91 7.96
CA ARG A 176 12.64 -0.44 7.94
C ARG A 176 12.12 -1.28 6.77
N GLN A 177 10.82 -1.17 6.44
CA GLN A 177 10.22 -1.97 5.39
C GLN A 177 10.57 -1.50 3.98
N LEU A 178 10.83 -0.21 3.77
CA LEU A 178 10.98 0.36 2.44
C LEU A 178 12.39 0.84 2.09
N ALA A 179 13.30 1.03 3.07
CA ALA A 179 14.61 1.65 2.83
C ALA A 179 15.48 0.88 1.82
N THR A 180 15.42 -0.46 1.85
CA THR A 180 16.20 -1.33 0.95
C THR A 180 15.30 -2.12 -0.01
N ASP A 181 13.99 -1.83 -0.01
CA ASP A 181 13.03 -2.55 -0.82
C ASP A 181 13.18 -2.24 -2.32
N GLY A 182 13.25 -3.27 -3.14
CA GLY A 182 13.50 -3.19 -4.58
C GLY A 182 12.24 -3.10 -5.45
N HIS A 183 11.03 -3.13 -4.88
CA HIS A 183 9.81 -3.01 -5.66
C HIS A 183 9.69 -1.63 -6.30
N ILE A 184 9.27 -1.59 -7.56
CA ILE A 184 9.02 -0.33 -8.28
C ILE A 184 7.85 0.41 -7.64
N TRP A 185 6.78 -0.33 -7.34
CA TRP A 185 5.56 0.23 -6.77
C TRP A 185 5.45 -0.12 -5.28
N LYS A 186 5.40 0.93 -4.46
CA LYS A 186 5.30 0.87 -3.01
C LYS A 186 4.06 1.65 -2.58
N ILE A 187 3.31 1.11 -1.64
CA ILE A 187 2.09 1.73 -1.11
C ILE A 187 2.13 1.69 0.40
N CYS A 188 2.02 2.85 1.04
CA CYS A 188 1.73 2.98 2.46
C CYS A 188 0.23 3.15 2.64
N SER A 189 -0.38 2.40 3.54
CA SER A 189 -1.80 2.44 3.81
C SER A 189 -2.08 2.60 5.30
N TRP A 190 -2.95 3.53 5.64
CA TRP A 190 -3.49 3.73 6.98
C TRP A 190 -4.82 4.48 6.94
N HIS A 191 -5.48 4.64 8.09
CA HIS A 191 -6.83 5.19 8.14
C HIS A 191 -6.87 6.70 8.34
N LYS A 192 -6.42 7.20 9.51
CA LYS A 192 -6.57 8.59 9.96
C LYS A 192 -5.59 9.56 9.29
N ASN A 193 -5.96 10.82 9.20
CA ASN A 193 -5.22 11.85 8.48
C ASN A 193 -4.61 12.92 9.41
N GLN A 194 -3.67 13.68 8.88
CA GLN A 194 -3.37 15.02 9.38
C GLN A 194 -4.40 16.01 8.81
N GLN A 195 -4.73 17.05 9.58
CA GLN A 195 -5.73 18.05 9.20
C GLN A 195 -5.47 18.64 7.79
N ALA A 196 -4.21 18.94 7.46
CA ALA A 196 -3.86 19.49 6.16
C ALA A 196 -3.93 18.46 5.01
N MET A 197 -4.00 17.17 5.32
CA MET A 197 -4.07 16.06 4.35
C MET A 197 -5.50 15.56 4.14
N GLN A 198 -6.49 16.37 4.44
CA GLN A 198 -7.91 16.15 4.16
C GLN A 198 -8.64 17.51 4.07
N VAL A 199 -9.89 17.54 3.58
CA VAL A 199 -10.63 18.80 3.32
C VAL A 199 -11.88 18.96 4.18
N GLY A 200 -12.09 18.08 5.15
CA GLY A 200 -13.14 18.17 6.16
C GLY A 200 -12.64 18.78 7.48
N GLU A 201 -13.23 18.37 8.59
CA GLU A 201 -13.03 18.97 9.91
C GLU A 201 -12.14 18.15 10.85
N LYS A 202 -11.52 17.06 10.36
CA LYS A 202 -10.67 16.22 11.21
C LYS A 202 -9.40 16.94 11.64
N ASP A 203 -8.94 16.63 12.86
CA ASP A 203 -7.72 17.17 13.43
C ASP A 203 -6.44 16.45 12.90
N ASP A 204 -5.29 16.80 13.50
CA ASP A 204 -4.04 16.08 13.27
C ASP A 204 -4.04 14.75 14.04
N GLU A 205 -4.16 13.62 13.34
CA GLU A 205 -4.38 12.31 13.98
C GLU A 205 -3.33 11.26 13.62
N MET A 206 -2.34 11.54 12.74
CA MET A 206 -1.38 10.53 12.30
C MET A 206 0.09 10.87 12.59
N GLY A 207 0.49 12.10 12.41
CA GLY A 207 1.88 12.55 12.51
C GLY A 207 2.56 12.72 11.16
N TRP A 208 3.28 13.82 11.00
CA TRP A 208 3.91 14.20 9.74
C TRP A 208 5.04 13.26 9.30
N ARG A 209 5.77 12.68 10.27
CA ARG A 209 6.88 11.76 9.97
C ARG A 209 6.44 10.53 9.18
N VAL A 210 5.20 10.09 9.34
CA VAL A 210 4.62 8.96 8.58
C VAL A 210 4.49 9.33 7.11
N TYR A 211 3.90 10.50 6.84
CA TYR A 211 3.73 11.00 5.48
C TYR A 211 5.08 11.24 4.78
N GLU A 212 6.02 11.91 5.48
CA GLU A 212 7.34 12.22 4.93
C GLU A 212 8.15 10.94 4.68
N ALA A 213 8.11 9.95 5.58
CA ALA A 213 8.80 8.69 5.39
C ALA A 213 8.30 7.94 4.14
N CYS A 214 6.99 7.86 3.92
CA CYS A 214 6.43 7.24 2.72
C CYS A 214 6.84 7.99 1.46
N LYS A 215 6.71 9.33 1.46
CA LYS A 215 7.08 10.18 0.33
C LYS A 215 8.57 10.02 -0.02
N ASP A 216 9.47 10.10 0.97
CA ASP A 216 10.91 10.03 0.74
C ASP A 216 11.37 8.65 0.24
N LEU A 217 10.61 7.61 0.55
CA LEU A 217 10.85 6.24 0.08
C LEU A 217 10.12 5.90 -1.22
N GLY A 218 9.46 6.90 -1.84
CA GLY A 218 8.80 6.76 -3.13
C GLY A 218 7.56 5.86 -3.07
N ALA A 219 6.79 5.94 -1.99
CA ALA A 219 5.54 5.20 -1.83
C ALA A 219 4.33 6.10 -2.12
N ILE A 220 3.29 5.54 -2.73
CA ILE A 220 1.95 6.11 -2.79
C ILE A 220 1.35 6.09 -1.38
N ILE A 221 0.65 7.17 -0.98
CA ILE A 221 0.03 7.28 0.34
C ILE A 221 -1.48 7.14 0.18
N ALA A 222 -2.02 6.05 0.74
CA ALA A 222 -3.45 5.70 0.69
C ALA A 222 -4.08 5.85 2.08
N THR A 223 -5.11 6.70 2.20
CA THR A 223 -5.81 6.97 3.45
C THR A 223 -7.34 7.00 3.27
N ALA A 224 -8.08 7.10 4.39
CA ALA A 224 -9.54 7.23 4.42
C ALA A 224 -9.99 8.17 5.55
N HIS A 225 -10.93 7.78 6.43
CA HIS A 225 -11.40 8.50 7.62
C HIS A 225 -12.21 9.79 7.34
N GLU A 226 -11.84 10.54 6.35
CA GLU A 226 -12.67 11.61 5.82
C GLU A 226 -13.54 11.04 4.69
N HIS A 227 -14.85 10.98 4.91
CA HIS A 227 -15.78 10.29 4.01
C HIS A 227 -15.98 11.07 2.71
N SER A 228 -14.94 11.07 1.89
CA SER A 228 -14.83 11.78 0.63
C SER A 228 -13.77 11.13 -0.26
N TYR A 229 -13.64 11.58 -1.48
CA TYR A 229 -12.48 11.30 -2.32
C TYR A 229 -11.69 12.57 -2.55
N GLN A 230 -10.38 12.50 -2.31
CA GLN A 230 -9.47 13.61 -2.49
C GLN A 230 -8.11 13.10 -2.96
N ARG A 231 -7.46 13.82 -3.86
CA ARG A 231 -6.12 13.47 -4.34
C ARG A 231 -5.26 14.73 -4.45
N THR A 232 -4.06 14.65 -3.90
CA THR A 232 -3.08 15.74 -4.06
C THR A 232 -2.44 15.69 -5.44
N ARG A 233 -1.78 16.78 -5.79
CA ARG A 233 -0.74 16.82 -6.82
C ARG A 233 0.51 16.12 -6.30
N THR A 234 1.56 16.01 -7.11
CA THR A 234 2.87 15.57 -6.64
C THR A 234 3.43 16.58 -5.63
N LEU A 235 3.80 16.09 -4.44
CA LEU A 235 4.34 16.92 -3.36
C LEU A 235 5.78 16.53 -3.04
N THR A 236 6.63 17.52 -2.77
CA THR A 236 8.00 17.39 -2.25
C THR A 236 8.06 17.56 -0.73
N SER A 237 7.03 18.14 -0.11
CA SER A 237 6.78 18.16 1.33
C SER A 237 5.29 17.96 1.58
N MET A 238 4.92 16.92 2.32
CA MET A 238 3.53 16.68 2.71
C MET A 238 3.10 17.67 3.78
N LYS A 239 3.98 17.95 4.75
CA LYS A 239 3.72 18.89 5.84
C LYS A 239 3.48 20.31 5.35
N ASP A 240 4.28 20.76 4.39
CA ASP A 240 4.20 22.13 3.90
C ASP A 240 3.24 22.28 2.72
N LEU A 241 2.65 21.18 2.23
CA LEU A 241 1.85 21.09 1.02
C LEU A 241 2.60 21.68 -0.19
N ALA A 242 3.91 21.38 -0.28
CA ALA A 242 4.77 21.92 -1.31
C ALA A 242 4.63 21.12 -2.61
N VAL A 243 3.98 21.71 -3.61
CA VAL A 243 3.82 21.10 -4.93
C VAL A 243 5.15 21.06 -5.67
N ASP A 244 5.47 19.93 -6.29
CA ASP A 244 6.65 19.78 -7.13
C ASP A 244 6.51 20.60 -8.42
N ALA A 245 7.32 21.64 -8.57
CA ALA A 245 7.31 22.49 -9.76
C ALA A 245 7.76 21.74 -11.04
N SER A 246 8.57 20.68 -10.90
CA SER A 246 9.00 19.86 -12.04
C SER A 246 7.98 18.83 -12.49
N CYS A 247 6.92 18.62 -11.69
CA CYS A 247 5.80 17.72 -11.95
C CYS A 247 4.49 18.39 -11.58
N ALA A 248 4.22 19.54 -12.22
CA ALA A 248 3.17 20.46 -11.83
C ALA A 248 1.80 20.18 -12.44
N ASP A 249 1.69 19.27 -13.42
CA ASP A 249 0.40 18.87 -13.98
C ASP A 249 -0.43 18.14 -12.90
N PRO A 250 -1.66 18.60 -12.60
CA PRO A 250 -2.52 17.94 -11.62
C PRO A 250 -2.91 16.51 -12.01
N ASN A 251 -2.83 16.15 -13.27
CA ASN A 251 -3.22 14.84 -13.78
C ASN A 251 -2.03 13.95 -14.21
N ALA A 252 -0.79 14.44 -14.07
CA ALA A 252 0.42 13.66 -14.29
C ALA A 252 1.26 13.66 -13.01
N LEU A 253 1.31 12.54 -12.32
CA LEU A 253 1.96 12.40 -11.01
C LEU A 253 3.33 11.74 -11.16
N CYS A 254 4.29 12.23 -10.40
CA CYS A 254 5.65 11.73 -10.41
C CYS A 254 6.03 11.20 -9.03
N ILE A 255 6.61 10.02 -8.99
CA ILE A 255 7.13 9.41 -7.76
C ILE A 255 8.64 9.24 -7.89
N ALA A 256 9.39 9.65 -6.87
CA ALA A 256 10.80 9.39 -6.80
C ALA A 256 11.26 9.24 -5.35
N THR A 257 12.12 8.26 -5.10
CA THR A 257 12.83 8.13 -3.82
C THR A 257 13.92 9.20 -3.70
N GLY A 258 14.03 9.82 -2.54
CA GLY A 258 15.05 10.85 -2.31
C GLY A 258 14.95 11.50 -0.93
N SER A 259 15.78 12.53 -0.71
CA SER A 259 15.71 13.39 0.46
C SER A 259 15.96 14.84 0.02
N PRO A 260 14.88 15.59 -0.30
CA PRO A 260 13.49 15.14 -0.31
C PRO A 260 13.18 14.19 -1.48
N GLY A 261 12.29 13.22 -1.23
CA GLY A 261 11.61 12.45 -2.25
C GLY A 261 10.35 13.19 -2.73
N ARG A 262 9.60 12.58 -3.63
CA ARG A 262 8.32 13.11 -4.10
C ARG A 262 7.28 12.00 -4.28
N SER A 263 6.05 12.30 -3.96
CA SER A 263 4.93 11.39 -4.13
C SER A 263 3.61 12.16 -4.04
N PHE A 264 2.51 11.44 -4.00
CA PHE A 264 1.18 11.98 -3.78
C PHE A 264 0.43 11.18 -2.72
N ALA A 265 -0.61 11.79 -2.17
CA ALA A 265 -1.52 11.16 -1.23
C ALA A 265 -2.96 11.26 -1.74
N PHE A 266 -3.78 10.29 -1.32
CA PHE A 266 -5.21 10.36 -1.54
C PHE A 266 -5.99 9.87 -0.31
N VAL A 267 -7.23 10.36 -0.21
CA VAL A 267 -8.27 9.85 0.68
C VAL A 267 -9.30 9.14 -0.17
N SER A 268 -9.63 7.89 0.11
CA SER A 268 -10.65 7.10 -0.58
C SER A 268 -11.70 6.56 0.41
N GLY A 269 -12.37 7.50 1.11
CA GLY A 269 -13.35 7.23 2.18
C GLY A 269 -14.80 7.18 1.71
N LEU A 270 -15.05 6.76 0.46
CA LEU A 270 -16.40 6.63 -0.11
C LEU A 270 -16.80 5.17 -0.33
N GLY A 271 -16.39 4.29 0.60
CA GLY A 271 -16.65 2.85 0.51
C GLY A 271 -18.10 2.43 0.73
N GLY A 272 -18.96 3.30 1.30
CA GLY A 272 -20.39 2.97 1.43
C GLY A 272 -21.09 3.46 2.70
N HIS A 273 -20.37 4.05 3.68
CA HIS A 273 -20.97 4.43 4.97
C HIS A 273 -21.70 5.77 4.92
N SER A 274 -20.99 6.85 4.58
CA SER A 274 -21.56 8.20 4.46
C SER A 274 -20.69 9.10 3.58
N VAL A 275 -21.18 10.29 3.27
CA VAL A 275 -20.46 11.30 2.48
C VAL A 275 -20.44 12.60 3.28
N ARG A 276 -19.27 13.26 3.37
CA ARG A 276 -19.10 14.54 4.10
C ARG A 276 -18.88 15.72 3.15
N ASP A 277 -19.03 16.92 3.69
CA ASP A 277 -18.84 18.19 2.96
C ASP A 277 -17.37 18.60 2.89
N GLN A 278 -17.07 19.48 1.94
CA GLN A 278 -15.82 20.23 1.92
C GLN A 278 -15.93 21.46 2.83
N THR A 279 -15.15 21.50 3.90
CA THR A 279 -15.10 22.63 4.85
C THR A 279 -13.81 23.43 4.74
N ARG A 280 -12.79 22.87 4.09
CA ARG A 280 -11.46 23.45 3.92
C ARG A 280 -11.03 23.49 2.47
N CYS A 281 -9.95 24.21 2.19
CA CYS A 281 -9.35 24.33 0.85
C CYS A 281 -10.29 24.93 -0.20
N LEU A 282 -11.21 25.81 0.24
CA LEU A 282 -12.12 26.53 -0.67
C LEU A 282 -11.34 27.42 -1.67
N PRO A 283 -11.87 27.64 -2.88
CA PRO A 283 -13.21 27.34 -3.33
C PRO A 283 -13.45 25.85 -3.59
N ALA A 284 -14.72 25.46 -3.75
CA ALA A 284 -15.15 24.08 -3.99
C ALA A 284 -14.85 23.56 -5.42
N THR A 285 -14.28 24.40 -6.25
CA THR A 285 -13.90 24.10 -7.64
C THR A 285 -12.41 24.33 -7.84
N PHE A 286 -11.80 23.56 -8.74
CA PHE A 286 -10.39 23.75 -9.10
C PHE A 286 -10.17 25.14 -9.77
N PRO A 287 -9.08 25.86 -9.47
CA PRO A 287 -8.02 25.51 -8.52
C PRO A 287 -8.46 25.69 -7.06
N TYR A 288 -8.23 24.64 -6.25
CA TYR A 288 -8.58 24.66 -4.83
C TYR A 288 -7.60 25.52 -4.02
N GLY A 289 -8.03 25.96 -2.83
CA GLY A 289 -7.17 26.57 -1.83
C GLY A 289 -6.07 25.65 -1.31
N CYS A 290 -5.58 25.87 -0.08
CA CYS A 290 -4.54 25.05 0.55
C CYS A 290 -3.27 24.97 -0.32
N LYS A 291 -2.76 26.13 -0.74
CA LYS A 291 -1.55 26.28 -1.58
C LYS A 291 -1.65 25.56 -2.94
N GLY A 292 -2.87 25.22 -3.40
CA GLY A 292 -3.05 24.48 -4.64
C GLY A 292 -2.54 23.04 -4.63
N ALA A 293 -2.40 22.44 -3.44
CA ALA A 293 -1.87 21.08 -3.28
C ALA A 293 -2.83 19.99 -3.78
N TRP A 294 -4.14 20.29 -3.83
CA TRP A 294 -5.16 19.34 -4.26
C TRP A 294 -5.38 19.39 -5.77
N ALA A 295 -5.37 18.23 -6.39
CA ALA A 295 -5.69 18.05 -7.80
C ALA A 295 -7.16 17.72 -8.01
N LYS A 296 -7.76 16.96 -7.07
CA LYS A 296 -9.18 16.58 -7.11
C LYS A 296 -9.75 16.55 -5.70
N ILE A 297 -10.98 17.04 -5.58
CA ILE A 297 -11.84 16.95 -4.40
C ILE A 297 -13.22 16.51 -4.86
N TYR A 298 -13.80 15.52 -4.16
CA TYR A 298 -15.13 15.00 -4.44
C TYR A 298 -15.79 14.63 -3.09
N THR A 299 -16.62 15.55 -2.61
CA THR A 299 -17.34 15.55 -1.34
C THR A 299 -18.83 15.78 -1.60
N ALA A 300 -19.66 15.80 -0.56
CA ALA A 300 -21.09 16.16 -0.70
C ALA A 300 -21.27 17.53 -1.39
N THR A 301 -20.37 18.48 -1.13
CA THR A 301 -20.35 19.79 -1.81
C THR A 301 -20.24 19.69 -3.34
N GLN A 302 -19.55 18.67 -3.88
CA GLN A 302 -19.48 18.39 -5.31
C GLN A 302 -20.47 17.33 -5.77
N GLY A 303 -21.47 16.97 -4.94
CA GLY A 303 -22.47 15.95 -5.25
C GLY A 303 -21.90 14.53 -5.25
N ALA A 304 -20.95 14.25 -4.35
CA ALA A 304 -20.33 12.93 -4.27
C ALA A 304 -21.32 11.85 -3.91
N THR A 305 -21.08 10.67 -4.46
CA THR A 305 -21.66 9.39 -4.06
C THR A 305 -20.56 8.34 -3.92
N PHE A 306 -20.88 7.19 -3.38
CA PHE A 306 -19.94 6.11 -3.10
C PHE A 306 -19.23 5.59 -4.35
N GLY A 307 -18.05 5.01 -4.17
CA GLY A 307 -17.23 4.50 -5.27
C GLY A 307 -15.88 3.98 -4.79
N ALA A 308 -14.98 3.75 -5.74
CA ALA A 308 -13.62 3.30 -5.48
C ALA A 308 -12.62 4.05 -6.37
N LEU A 309 -11.42 4.26 -5.86
CA LEU A 309 -10.27 4.62 -6.66
C LEU A 309 -9.65 3.35 -7.23
N PHE A 310 -9.37 3.34 -8.52
CA PHE A 310 -8.64 2.27 -9.19
C PHE A 310 -7.29 2.80 -9.68
N ILE A 311 -6.24 2.00 -9.47
CA ILE A 311 -4.92 2.25 -10.08
C ILE A 311 -4.52 0.97 -10.83
N VAL A 312 -4.16 1.14 -12.09
CA VAL A 312 -3.68 0.07 -12.97
C VAL A 312 -2.19 0.26 -13.20
N PHE A 313 -1.41 -0.68 -12.72
CA PHE A 313 0.06 -0.64 -12.72
C PHE A 313 0.64 -1.37 -13.93
N ASN A 314 1.87 -1.01 -14.31
CA ASN A 314 2.63 -1.65 -15.39
C ASN A 314 1.82 -1.66 -16.70
N ILE A 315 1.54 -0.47 -17.18
CA ILE A 315 0.76 -0.23 -18.40
C ILE A 315 1.69 0.00 -19.61
N ASP A 316 1.18 -0.24 -20.80
CA ASP A 316 1.87 0.01 -22.08
C ASP A 316 3.26 -0.67 -22.19
N GLY A 317 3.44 -1.79 -21.47
CA GLY A 317 4.72 -2.51 -21.41
C GLY A 317 5.81 -1.78 -20.60
N ASP A 318 5.47 -0.72 -19.87
CA ASP A 318 6.38 0.04 -19.04
C ASP A 318 6.07 -0.18 -17.54
N PRO A 319 6.93 -0.92 -16.81
CA PRO A 319 6.70 -1.23 -15.40
C PRO A 319 6.76 0.00 -14.48
N THR A 320 7.21 1.15 -14.98
CA THR A 320 7.28 2.40 -14.23
C THR A 320 6.06 3.29 -14.42
N LYS A 321 5.10 2.88 -15.26
CA LYS A 321 3.88 3.64 -15.54
C LYS A 321 2.64 3.00 -14.94
N ALA A 322 1.73 3.86 -14.49
CA ALA A 322 0.40 3.48 -14.06
C ALA A 322 -0.61 4.57 -14.44
N HIS A 323 -1.89 4.22 -14.48
CA HIS A 323 -2.96 5.21 -14.52
C HIS A 323 -3.95 4.97 -13.39
N GLY A 324 -4.54 6.05 -12.88
CA GLY A 324 -5.58 6.01 -11.85
C GLY A 324 -6.88 6.65 -12.30
N TYR A 325 -8.00 6.18 -11.75
CA TYR A 325 -9.30 6.83 -11.92
C TYR A 325 -10.20 6.53 -10.72
N PHE A 326 -10.97 7.54 -10.29
CA PHE A 326 -12.06 7.32 -9.33
C PHE A 326 -13.37 7.14 -10.09
N LYS A 327 -14.06 6.02 -9.83
CA LYS A 327 -15.36 5.72 -10.42
C LYS A 327 -16.39 5.54 -9.32
N ASN A 328 -17.54 6.21 -9.46
CA ASN A 328 -18.64 6.06 -8.52
C ASN A 328 -19.62 4.96 -8.93
N ILE A 329 -20.49 4.57 -8.00
CA ILE A 329 -21.49 3.50 -8.19
C ILE A 329 -22.55 3.81 -9.25
N ASN A 330 -22.62 5.02 -9.76
CA ASN A 330 -23.47 5.42 -10.89
C ASN A 330 -22.73 5.31 -12.24
N GLY A 331 -21.49 4.80 -12.25
CA GLY A 331 -20.69 4.59 -13.45
C GLY A 331 -19.90 5.83 -13.92
N GLN A 332 -20.02 6.97 -13.23
CA GLN A 332 -19.31 8.18 -13.58
C GLN A 332 -17.84 8.09 -13.14
N ILE A 333 -16.93 8.42 -14.05
CA ILE A 333 -15.51 8.62 -13.72
C ILE A 333 -15.33 10.10 -13.33
N VAL A 334 -14.95 10.31 -12.08
CA VAL A 334 -14.86 11.63 -11.44
C VAL A 334 -13.46 12.21 -11.52
N ASP A 335 -12.45 11.36 -11.55
CA ASP A 335 -11.04 11.72 -11.64
C ASP A 335 -10.31 10.77 -12.59
N ARG A 336 -9.27 11.26 -13.30
CA ARG A 336 -8.33 10.50 -14.11
C ARG A 336 -6.95 11.11 -14.01
N PHE A 337 -5.91 10.27 -13.89
CA PHE A 337 -4.54 10.73 -13.81
C PHE A 337 -3.56 9.63 -14.23
N GLU A 338 -2.37 10.05 -14.63
CA GLU A 338 -1.23 9.18 -14.95
C GLU A 338 -0.21 9.25 -13.82
N ILE A 339 0.55 8.17 -13.64
CA ILE A 339 1.61 8.08 -12.63
C ILE A 339 2.87 7.54 -13.28
N THR A 340 4.01 8.17 -12.99
CA THR A 340 5.33 7.68 -13.40
C THR A 340 6.25 7.60 -12.20
N VAL A 341 6.95 6.46 -12.06
CA VAL A 341 7.98 6.25 -11.03
C VAL A 341 9.36 6.45 -11.65
N ASP A 342 10.17 7.32 -11.05
CA ASP A 342 11.60 7.41 -11.37
C ASP A 342 12.35 6.26 -10.67
N ALA A 343 12.58 5.19 -11.41
CA ALA A 343 13.29 4.01 -10.92
C ALA A 343 14.82 4.17 -10.94
N SER A 344 15.37 5.32 -11.33
CA SER A 344 16.83 5.54 -11.42
C SER A 344 17.54 5.43 -10.07
N ALA A 345 16.88 5.87 -8.99
CA ALA A 345 17.40 5.76 -7.63
C ALA A 345 17.52 4.30 -7.14
N ALA A 346 16.65 3.42 -7.58
CA ALA A 346 16.74 1.97 -7.27
C ALA A 346 17.96 1.33 -7.93
N LYS A 347 18.32 1.75 -9.15
CA LYS A 347 19.52 1.27 -9.87
C LYS A 347 20.83 1.70 -9.23
N ASN A 348 20.89 2.87 -8.60
CA ASN A 348 22.11 3.40 -7.99
C ASN A 348 22.40 2.74 -6.63
N ARG A 349 21.39 2.33 -5.86
CA ARG A 349 21.57 1.58 -4.60
C ARG A 349 22.03 0.14 -4.82
N ALA A 350 21.68 -0.47 -5.95
CA ALA A 350 22.15 -1.80 -6.34
C ALA A 350 23.63 -1.84 -6.74
N ARG A 351 24.28 -0.68 -6.88
CA ARG A 351 25.71 -0.56 -7.27
C ARG A 351 26.63 -0.14 -6.12
N GLN A 352 26.11 0.18 -4.95
CA GLN A 352 26.84 0.45 -3.70
C GLN A 352 26.76 -0.76 -2.76
#